data_1c3bebb8bd76df31ef7aecc2726449f7
#
_entry.id   1c3bebb8bd76df31ef7aecc2726449f7
#
_cell.length_a   1.000
_cell.length_b   1.000
_cell.length_c   1.000
_cell.angle_alpha   90.00
_cell.angle_beta   90.00
_cell.angle_gamma   90.00
#
_symmetry.space_group_name_H-M   'P 1'
#
loop_
_entity.id
_entity.type
_entity.pdbx_description
1 polymer ?
#
loop_
_entity_poly.entity_id
_entity_poly.type
_entity_poly.pdbx_seq_one_letter_code
_entity_poly.pdbx_strand_id
1 'polypeptide(L)' 'MFSERLREARKAKHYSQAEVSRLLGVTQQAVGKWETGRSTPDPQTVARLAEILDTTA' A
#
# COMPACT_ATOMS: atom_id res chain seq x y z
N MET A 1 11.46 -5.02 -4.50
CA MET A 1 10.21 -5.19 -5.25
C MET A 1 9.12 -4.35 -4.62
N PHE A 2 8.11 -4.00 -5.39
CA PHE A 2 7.03 -3.13 -4.91
C PHE A 2 6.33 -3.69 -3.66
N SER A 3 6.04 -4.98 -3.65
CA SER A 3 5.31 -5.59 -2.53
C SER A 3 6.06 -5.45 -1.21
N GLU A 4 7.36 -5.65 -1.23
CA GLU A 4 8.18 -5.50 -0.04
C GLU A 4 8.25 -4.05 0.41
N ARG A 5 8.42 -3.13 -0.53
CA ARG A 5 8.48 -1.69 -0.22
C ARG A 5 7.17 -1.20 0.38
N LEU A 6 6.06 -1.66 -0.17
CA LEU A 6 4.75 -1.29 0.36
C LEU A 6 4.61 -1.73 1.82
N ARG A 7 4.95 -2.99 2.09
CA ARG A 7 4.84 -3.52 3.44
C ARG A 7 5.76 -2.80 4.41
N GLU A 8 7.00 -2.55 4.01
CA GLU A 8 7.96 -1.86 4.85
C GLU A 8 7.54 -0.42 5.14
N ALA A 9 7.07 0.28 4.11
CA ALA A 9 6.63 1.67 4.27
C ALA A 9 5.40 1.74 5.18
N ARG A 10 4.47 0.78 5.03
CA ARG A 10 3.30 0.71 5.89
C ARG A 10 3.68 0.51 7.34
N LYS A 11 4.59 -0.44 7.59
CA LYS A 11 5.05 -0.71 8.95
C LYS A 11 5.80 0.46 9.55
N ALA A 12 6.56 1.17 8.74
CA ALA A 12 7.29 2.35 9.21
C ALA A 12 6.34 3.44 9.71
N LYS A 13 5.13 3.51 9.15
CA LYS A 13 4.11 4.44 9.59
C LYS A 13 3.21 3.85 10.69
N HIS A 14 3.44 2.61 11.07
CA HIS A 14 2.61 1.91 12.06
C HIS A 14 1.15 1.75 11.63
N TYR A 15 0.92 1.68 10.33
CA TYR A 15 -0.42 1.45 9.80
C TYR A 15 -0.70 -0.04 9.68
N SER A 16 -1.94 -0.44 9.94
CA SER A 16 -2.41 -1.78 9.58
C SER A 16 -2.83 -1.80 8.10
N GLN A 17 -2.99 -2.99 7.54
CA GLN A 17 -3.53 -3.10 6.18
C GLN A 17 -4.92 -2.48 6.10
N ALA A 18 -5.73 -2.65 7.15
CA ALA A 18 -7.07 -2.07 7.18
C ALA A 18 -7.01 -0.54 7.16
N GLU A 19 -6.06 0.05 7.88
CA GLU A 19 -5.90 1.51 7.88
C GLU A 19 -5.52 2.04 6.51
N VAL A 20 -4.57 1.38 5.84
CA VAL A 20 -4.16 1.78 4.50
C VAL A 20 -5.34 1.65 3.53
N SER A 21 -6.10 0.56 3.63
CA SER A 21 -7.25 0.36 2.76
C SER A 21 -8.29 1.47 2.92
N ARG A 22 -8.54 1.90 4.15
CA ARG A 22 -9.47 3.00 4.41
C ARG A 22 -8.97 4.33 3.84
N LEU A 23 -7.70 4.61 4.02
CA LEU A 23 -7.10 5.85 3.52
C LEU A 23 -7.13 5.93 2.00
N LEU A 24 -7.01 4.78 1.34
CA LEU A 24 -7.05 4.70 -0.12
C LEU A 24 -8.45 4.55 -0.68
N GLY A 25 -9.40 4.09 0.12
CA GLY A 25 -10.73 3.78 -0.36
C GLY A 25 -10.81 2.47 -1.12
N VAL A 26 -9.99 1.50 -0.75
CA VAL A 26 -9.98 0.16 -1.36
C VAL A 26 -10.23 -0.89 -0.29
N THR A 27 -10.39 -2.15 -0.70
CA THR A 27 -10.60 -3.23 0.26
C THR A 27 -9.27 -3.64 0.89
N GLN A 28 -9.35 -4.17 2.11
CA GLN A 28 -8.17 -4.70 2.79
C GLN A 28 -7.56 -5.86 1.98
N GLN A 29 -8.40 -6.65 1.32
CA GLN A 29 -7.93 -7.74 0.47
C GLN A 29 -7.03 -7.24 -0.66
N ALA A 30 -7.37 -6.09 -1.23
CA ALA A 30 -6.55 -5.50 -2.30
C ALA A 30 -5.15 -5.18 -1.77
N VAL A 31 -5.07 -4.55 -0.59
CA VAL A 31 -3.78 -4.24 0.02
C VAL A 31 -2.99 -5.52 0.29
N GLY A 32 -3.66 -6.54 0.81
CA GLY A 32 -3.01 -7.82 1.07
C GLY A 32 -2.43 -8.45 -0.19
N LYS A 33 -3.16 -8.40 -1.30
CA LYS A 33 -2.67 -8.92 -2.58
C LYS A 33 -1.45 -8.15 -3.07
N TRP A 34 -1.44 -6.84 -2.89
CA TRP A 34 -0.29 -6.03 -3.28
C TRP A 34 0.95 -6.39 -2.45
N GLU A 35 0.76 -6.65 -1.17
CA GLU A 35 1.89 -6.96 -0.28
C GLU A 35 2.43 -8.37 -0.47
N THR A 36 1.64 -9.26 -1.06
CA THR A 36 2.10 -10.62 -1.36
C THR A 36 2.54 -10.80 -2.80
N GLY A 37 2.48 -9.74 -3.61
CA GLY A 37 2.89 -9.79 -5.00
C GLY A 37 1.89 -10.45 -5.92
N ARG A 38 0.67 -10.71 -5.45
CA ARG A 38 -0.38 -11.34 -6.28
C ARG A 38 -0.96 -10.38 -7.31
N SER A 39 -0.95 -9.10 -7.00
CA SER A 39 -1.39 -8.08 -7.93
C SER A 39 -0.64 -6.78 -7.62
N THR A 40 -0.73 -5.82 -8.53
CA THR A 40 -0.13 -4.50 -8.33
C THR A 40 -1.21 -3.45 -8.57
N PRO A 41 -1.18 -2.35 -7.81
CA PRO A 41 -2.13 -1.26 -8.07
C PRO A 41 -1.76 -0.53 -9.35
N ASP A 42 -2.71 0.21 -9.89
CA ASP A 42 -2.46 1.06 -11.05
C ASP A 42 -1.55 2.24 -10.66
N PRO A 43 -0.95 2.92 -11.64
CA PRO A 43 -0.01 4.02 -11.34
C PRO A 43 -0.61 5.12 -10.49
N GLN A 44 -1.89 5.42 -10.67
CA GLN A 44 -2.56 6.46 -9.91
C GLN A 44 -2.67 6.07 -8.43
N THR A 45 -2.97 4.82 -8.16
CA THR A 45 -3.03 4.31 -6.80
C THR A 45 -1.64 4.25 -6.16
N VAL A 46 -0.62 3.91 -6.95
CA VAL A 46 0.77 3.92 -6.47
C VAL A 46 1.14 5.34 -6.02
N ALA A 47 0.78 6.36 -6.78
CA ALA A 47 1.06 7.74 -6.42
C ALA A 47 0.38 8.12 -5.10
N ARG A 48 -0.87 7.69 -4.91
CA ARG A 48 -1.59 7.94 -3.66
C ARG A 48 -0.97 7.22 -2.48
N LEU A 49 -0.53 5.99 -2.70
CA LEU A 49 0.18 5.24 -1.67
C LEU A 49 1.45 5.95 -1.25
N ALA A 50 2.20 6.48 -2.21
CA ALA A 50 3.43 7.21 -1.91
C ALA A 50 3.15 8.42 -1.02
N GLU A 51 2.05 9.13 -1.27
CA GLU A 51 1.66 10.27 -0.45
C GLU A 51 1.25 9.85 0.96
N ILE A 52 0.41 8.82 1.07
CA ILE A 52 -0.09 8.34 2.35
C ILE A 52 1.04 7.79 3.22
N LEU A 53 1.96 7.08 2.61
CA LEU A 53 3.06 6.44 3.32
C LEU A 53 4.30 7.31 3.41
N ASP A 54 4.24 8.51 2.83
CA ASP A 54 5.34 9.49 2.86
C ASP A 54 6.64 8.86 2.37
N THR A 55 6.57 8.25 1.19
CA THR A 55 7.72 7.57 0.59
C THR A 55 7.70 7.78 -0.91
N THR A 56 8.81 7.47 -1.57
CA THR A 56 8.87 7.49 -3.03
C THR A 56 8.41 6.14 -3.56
N ALA A 57 7.67 6.20 -4.63
CA ALA A 57 7.14 4.98 -5.25
C ALA A 57 8.21 4.16 -5.94
#